data_dc7433c909cc7f9104d8b59e086b3ad2
#
_entry.id   dc7433c909cc7f9104d8b59e086b3ad2
#
_cell.length_a   1.000
_cell.length_b   1.000
_cell.length_c   1.000
_cell.angle_alpha   90.00
_cell.angle_beta   90.00
_cell.angle_gamma   90.00
#
_symmetry.space_group_name_H-M   'P 1'
#
loop_
_entity.id
_entity.type
_entity.pdbx_description
1 polymer ?
#
loop_
_entity_poly.entity_id
_entity_poly.type
_entity_poly.pdbx_seq_one_letter_code
_entity_poly.pdbx_strand_id
1 'polypeptide(L)'
;MRFIETWSPATLVSTRDLAPGIREFLIRPDQFDGAAYPVGSHINISVTIDGQPETRSYSLVGEASSRGLRIAVRRAEDSRGGSRYMWSLQPGARLDVTTPASLLAVDWARQNYCLIAGGIGITPILGAAQALARRGADVTLHYAVRSRTEAAYLDDLAATLGDRLVVHASDEGRRLDLDALFASVPKEALALFCGPMRMLDAARHAWIGAGHPLPDLRYETFGSSGTLPTETFRVRLKGSDVELEIPRERSMLDVLNASGHEVMYDCKRGECGLCAIDVVAIDGEIDHRDVFFSDHQKQSNQKICACVSRARGTITVDTLLRADPV
;
A
#
# COMPACT_ATOMS: atom_id res chain seq x y z
N MET A 1 2.89 9.65 -19.37
CA MET A 1 1.52 9.18 -19.71
C MET A 1 0.67 9.36 -18.47
N ARG A 2 -0.32 10.27 -18.46
CA ARG A 2 -1.29 10.34 -17.34
C ARG A 2 -2.19 9.12 -17.48
N PHE A 3 -2.18 8.20 -16.51
CA PHE A 3 -3.24 7.23 -16.38
C PHE A 3 -4.51 7.99 -15.98
N ILE A 4 -5.43 8.11 -16.92
CA ILE A 4 -6.76 8.63 -16.61
C ILE A 4 -7.46 7.54 -15.81
N GLU A 5 -7.63 7.76 -14.51
CA GLU A 5 -8.46 6.87 -13.69
C GLU A 5 -9.89 6.88 -14.23
N THR A 6 -10.34 5.73 -14.72
CA THR A 6 -11.73 5.59 -15.15
C THR A 6 -12.53 5.04 -13.98
N TRP A 7 -13.44 5.83 -13.46
CA TRP A 7 -14.36 5.48 -12.40
C TRP A 7 -15.65 4.88 -12.96
N SER A 8 -16.16 3.85 -12.33
CA SER A 8 -17.45 3.25 -12.66
C SER A 8 -18.23 2.89 -11.39
N PRO A 9 -19.56 3.00 -11.44
CA PRO A 9 -20.42 2.48 -10.40
C PRO A 9 -20.26 0.97 -10.25
N ALA A 10 -20.35 0.49 -9.01
CA ALA A 10 -20.22 -0.91 -8.67
C ALA A 10 -21.15 -1.30 -7.53
N THR A 11 -21.42 -2.57 -7.37
CA THR A 11 -22.20 -3.13 -6.28
C THR A 11 -21.35 -4.05 -5.43
N LEU A 12 -21.43 -3.92 -4.10
CA LEU A 12 -20.91 -4.91 -3.18
C LEU A 12 -21.81 -6.16 -3.24
N VAL A 13 -21.26 -7.25 -3.77
CA VAL A 13 -22.01 -8.51 -3.98
C VAL A 13 -22.10 -9.32 -2.70
N SER A 14 -20.97 -9.49 -2.02
CA SER A 14 -20.89 -10.28 -0.80
C SER A 14 -19.68 -9.89 0.04
N THR A 15 -19.72 -10.29 1.31
CA THR A 15 -18.60 -10.20 2.24
C THR A 15 -18.32 -11.56 2.88
N ARG A 16 -17.08 -11.81 3.25
CA ARG A 16 -16.66 -13.04 3.95
C ARG A 16 -15.56 -12.70 4.95
N ASP A 17 -15.74 -13.04 6.21
CA ASP A 17 -14.68 -12.93 7.21
C ASP A 17 -13.65 -14.03 6.98
N LEU A 18 -12.37 -13.64 6.84
CA LEU A 18 -11.25 -14.54 6.55
C LEU A 18 -10.45 -14.89 7.80
N ALA A 19 -10.34 -13.90 8.69
CA ALA A 19 -9.62 -14.00 9.95
C ALA A 19 -10.13 -12.90 10.88
N PRO A 20 -9.82 -12.94 12.19
CA PRO A 20 -10.17 -11.86 13.10
C PRO A 20 -9.71 -10.51 12.57
N GLY A 21 -10.67 -9.60 12.34
CA GLY A 21 -10.42 -8.27 11.83
C GLY A 21 -10.01 -8.20 10.35
N ILE A 22 -10.15 -9.26 9.56
CA ILE A 22 -9.91 -9.26 8.11
C ILE A 22 -11.14 -9.79 7.38
N ARG A 23 -11.68 -8.96 6.47
CA ARG A 23 -12.87 -9.26 5.67
C ARG A 23 -12.60 -9.11 4.19
N GLU A 24 -13.04 -10.10 3.42
CA GLU A 24 -13.07 -10.07 1.96
C GLU A 24 -14.37 -9.41 1.49
N PHE A 25 -14.27 -8.65 0.41
CA PHE A 25 -15.37 -7.98 -0.27
C PHE A 25 -15.33 -8.38 -1.75
N LEU A 26 -16.43 -8.91 -2.27
CA LEU A 26 -16.63 -9.15 -3.68
C LEU A 26 -17.41 -7.98 -4.26
N ILE A 27 -16.78 -7.22 -5.14
CA ILE A 27 -17.33 -6.00 -5.74
C ILE A 27 -17.50 -6.24 -7.24
N ARG A 28 -18.66 -5.90 -7.78
CA ARG A 28 -18.95 -6.04 -9.20
C ARG A 28 -19.25 -4.68 -9.82
N PRO A 29 -18.35 -4.16 -10.67
CA PRO A 29 -18.64 -2.98 -11.48
C PRO A 29 -19.84 -3.22 -12.39
N ASP A 30 -20.67 -2.19 -12.66
CA ASP A 30 -21.88 -2.33 -13.46
C ASP A 30 -21.58 -2.78 -14.90
N GLN A 31 -20.45 -2.35 -15.45
CA GLN A 31 -19.98 -2.72 -16.78
C GLN A 31 -18.85 -3.75 -16.72
N PHE A 32 -18.93 -4.68 -15.77
CA PHE A 32 -17.91 -5.69 -15.59
C PHE A 32 -18.00 -6.80 -16.66
N ASP A 33 -17.02 -6.84 -17.54
CA ASP A 33 -16.92 -7.81 -18.63
C ASP A 33 -16.13 -9.09 -18.25
N GLY A 34 -15.60 -9.13 -17.02
CA GLY A 34 -14.75 -10.23 -16.56
C GLY A 34 -13.35 -10.24 -17.17
N ALA A 35 -12.92 -9.10 -17.75
CA ALA A 35 -11.59 -8.99 -18.33
C ALA A 35 -10.49 -9.32 -17.32
N ALA A 36 -9.44 -9.97 -17.80
CA ALA A 36 -8.26 -10.27 -17.00
C ALA A 36 -7.52 -8.96 -16.64
N TYR A 37 -7.01 -8.90 -15.44
CA TYR A 37 -6.11 -7.84 -14.99
C TYR A 37 -4.79 -8.45 -14.50
N PRO A 38 -3.67 -7.71 -14.56
CA PRO A 38 -2.39 -8.21 -14.07
C PRO A 38 -2.46 -8.55 -12.58
N VAL A 39 -1.74 -9.57 -12.14
CA VAL A 39 -1.58 -9.88 -10.72
C VAL A 39 -0.93 -8.70 -9.99
N GLY A 40 -1.25 -8.51 -8.72
CA GLY A 40 -0.81 -7.34 -7.96
C GLY A 40 -1.49 -6.04 -8.40
N SER A 41 -2.60 -6.12 -9.16
CA SER A 41 -3.44 -4.95 -9.44
C SER A 41 -4.17 -4.47 -8.19
N HIS A 42 -4.51 -3.20 -8.20
CA HIS A 42 -5.36 -2.56 -7.18
C HIS A 42 -6.49 -1.78 -7.86
N ILE A 43 -7.49 -1.44 -7.08
CA ILE A 43 -8.53 -0.49 -7.42
C ILE A 43 -8.57 0.63 -6.39
N ASN A 44 -8.98 1.81 -6.82
CA ASN A 44 -9.36 2.89 -5.94
C ASN A 44 -10.87 2.81 -5.70
N ILE A 45 -11.29 3.05 -4.47
CA ILE A 45 -12.70 3.09 -4.05
C ILE A 45 -12.98 4.46 -3.46
N SER A 46 -14.07 5.07 -3.91
CA SER A 46 -14.62 6.27 -3.27
C SER A 46 -15.26 5.88 -1.94
N VAL A 47 -14.81 6.50 -0.86
CA VAL A 47 -15.31 6.28 0.49
C VAL A 47 -15.76 7.61 1.08
N THR A 48 -16.75 7.61 1.95
CA THR A 48 -17.18 8.82 2.67
C THR A 48 -16.66 8.78 4.09
N ILE A 49 -15.88 9.78 4.46
CA ILE A 49 -15.30 9.91 5.81
C ILE A 49 -15.70 11.28 6.35
N ASP A 50 -16.41 11.30 7.48
CA ASP A 50 -16.92 12.52 8.11
C ASP A 50 -17.69 13.43 7.14
N GLY A 51 -18.49 12.79 6.25
CA GLY A 51 -19.29 13.46 5.23
C GLY A 51 -18.52 13.97 4.00
N GLN A 52 -17.22 13.72 3.93
CA GLN A 52 -16.38 14.12 2.80
C GLN A 52 -16.00 12.91 1.93
N PRO A 53 -16.03 13.06 0.60
CA PRO A 53 -15.55 12.03 -0.31
C PRO A 53 -14.03 11.92 -0.24
N GLU A 54 -13.55 10.70 -0.09
CA GLU A 54 -12.12 10.36 -0.03
C GLU A 54 -11.85 9.15 -0.93
N THR A 55 -10.60 8.97 -1.33
CA THR A 55 -10.19 7.81 -2.12
C THR A 55 -9.35 6.86 -1.27
N ARG A 56 -9.62 5.56 -1.36
CA ARG A 56 -8.79 4.51 -0.75
C ARG A 56 -8.45 3.44 -1.77
N SER A 57 -7.16 3.08 -1.82
CA SER A 57 -6.66 2.02 -2.71
C SER A 57 -6.67 0.68 -1.99
N TYR A 58 -7.09 -0.37 -2.71
CA TYR A 58 -7.11 -1.74 -2.22
C TYR A 58 -6.57 -2.68 -3.28
N SER A 59 -5.60 -3.51 -2.91
CA SER A 59 -5.05 -4.53 -3.80
C SER A 59 -6.10 -5.60 -4.08
N LEU A 60 -6.17 -6.03 -5.33
CA LEU A 60 -7.01 -7.13 -5.75
C LEU A 60 -6.41 -8.46 -5.29
N VAL A 61 -7.27 -9.35 -4.83
CA VAL A 61 -6.88 -10.61 -4.25
C VAL A 61 -6.96 -11.73 -5.27
N GLY A 62 -5.86 -12.45 -5.43
CA GLY A 62 -5.79 -13.58 -6.33
C GLY A 62 -5.83 -13.15 -7.80
N GLU A 63 -6.36 -14.04 -8.64
CA GLU A 63 -6.46 -13.80 -10.05
C GLU A 63 -7.82 -13.25 -10.45
N ALA A 64 -7.86 -12.69 -11.66
CA ALA A 64 -9.10 -12.20 -12.26
C ALA A 64 -10.19 -13.29 -12.29
N SER A 65 -11.39 -12.91 -11.97
CA SER A 65 -12.56 -13.79 -11.89
C SER A 65 -13.75 -13.14 -12.57
N SER A 66 -14.51 -13.92 -13.32
CA SER A 66 -15.77 -13.45 -13.94
C SER A 66 -16.84 -13.05 -12.92
N ARG A 67 -16.66 -13.38 -11.64
CA ARG A 67 -17.64 -13.03 -10.58
C ARG A 67 -17.52 -11.59 -10.11
N GLY A 68 -16.37 -10.95 -10.28
CA GLY A 68 -16.11 -9.59 -9.82
C GLY A 68 -14.69 -9.41 -9.28
N LEU A 69 -14.46 -8.24 -8.71
CA LEU A 69 -13.20 -7.82 -8.11
C LEU A 69 -13.20 -8.18 -6.62
N ARG A 70 -12.19 -8.88 -6.16
CA ARG A 70 -12.04 -9.25 -4.75
C ARG A 70 -10.98 -8.37 -4.09
N ILE A 71 -11.31 -7.79 -2.97
CA ILE A 71 -10.36 -7.13 -2.08
C ILE A 71 -10.48 -7.70 -0.68
N ALA A 72 -9.45 -7.58 0.14
CA ALA A 72 -9.56 -7.87 1.56
C ALA A 72 -9.09 -6.68 2.39
N VAL A 73 -9.86 -6.35 3.41
CA VAL A 73 -9.66 -5.16 4.24
C VAL A 73 -9.46 -5.56 5.68
N ARG A 74 -8.30 -5.21 6.24
CA ARG A 74 -8.04 -5.31 7.67
C ARG A 74 -8.70 -4.12 8.39
N ARG A 75 -9.51 -4.39 9.40
CA ARG A 75 -10.04 -3.37 10.29
C ARG A 75 -8.91 -2.82 11.17
N ALA A 76 -8.49 -1.61 10.88
CA ALA A 76 -7.46 -0.94 11.67
C ALA A 76 -8.10 -0.18 12.83
N GLU A 77 -7.58 -0.35 14.05
CA GLU A 77 -8.02 0.40 15.23
C GLU A 77 -7.76 1.90 15.05
N ASP A 78 -6.55 2.24 14.57
CA ASP A 78 -6.13 3.61 14.22
C ASP A 78 -6.49 4.00 12.78
N SER A 79 -7.66 3.56 12.28
CA SER A 79 -8.10 3.83 10.92
C SER A 79 -8.29 5.32 10.66
N ARG A 80 -7.78 5.78 9.51
CA ARG A 80 -8.13 7.09 8.92
C ARG A 80 -9.53 7.07 8.26
N GLY A 81 -10.47 6.29 8.77
CA GLY A 81 -11.83 6.18 8.30
C GLY A 81 -12.07 5.08 7.26
N GLY A 82 -11.15 4.85 6.32
CA GLY A 82 -11.36 3.98 5.17
C GLY A 82 -11.74 2.54 5.54
N SER A 83 -10.98 1.87 6.41
CA SER A 83 -11.32 0.51 6.82
C SER A 83 -12.62 0.45 7.62
N ARG A 84 -12.93 1.47 8.44
CA ARG A 84 -14.21 1.56 9.16
C ARG A 84 -15.38 1.69 8.18
N TYR A 85 -15.23 2.55 7.15
CA TYR A 85 -16.24 2.71 6.10
C TYR A 85 -16.49 1.38 5.39
N MET A 86 -15.45 0.70 4.90
CA MET A 86 -15.61 -0.58 4.22
C MET A 86 -16.31 -1.62 5.10
N TRP A 87 -15.95 -1.68 6.38
CA TRP A 87 -16.56 -2.62 7.32
C TRP A 87 -18.03 -2.30 7.68
N SER A 88 -18.49 -1.08 7.47
CA SER A 88 -19.90 -0.69 7.65
C SER A 88 -20.80 -1.09 6.48
N LEU A 89 -20.20 -1.41 5.33
CA LEU A 89 -20.96 -1.74 4.12
C LEU A 89 -21.64 -3.12 4.25
N GLN A 90 -22.82 -3.21 3.64
CA GLN A 90 -23.59 -4.45 3.54
C GLN A 90 -23.71 -4.86 2.06
N PRO A 91 -23.89 -6.16 1.74
CA PRO A 91 -24.22 -6.59 0.38
C PRO A 91 -25.37 -5.78 -0.21
N GLY A 92 -25.25 -5.36 -1.46
CA GLY A 92 -26.13 -4.43 -2.15
C GLY A 92 -25.71 -2.95 -2.08
N ALA A 93 -24.72 -2.59 -1.23
CA ALA A 93 -24.21 -1.22 -1.18
C ALA A 93 -23.62 -0.79 -2.53
N ARG A 94 -23.87 0.48 -2.89
CA ARG A 94 -23.30 1.10 -4.10
C ARG A 94 -21.98 1.75 -3.78
N LEU A 95 -21.02 1.59 -4.70
CA LEU A 95 -19.65 2.09 -4.62
C LEU A 95 -19.25 2.67 -5.97
N ASP A 96 -18.32 3.59 -5.97
CA ASP A 96 -17.58 3.98 -7.18
C ASP A 96 -16.16 3.43 -7.06
N VAL A 97 -15.73 2.73 -8.12
CA VAL A 97 -14.42 2.09 -8.19
C VAL A 97 -13.69 2.43 -9.49
N THR A 98 -12.36 2.39 -9.46
CA THR A 98 -11.58 2.54 -10.68
C THR A 98 -11.40 1.22 -11.41
N THR A 99 -11.00 1.29 -12.68
CA THR A 99 -10.47 0.14 -13.40
C THR A 99 -9.21 -0.38 -12.69
N PRO A 100 -8.96 -1.72 -12.70
CA PRO A 100 -7.75 -2.31 -12.13
C PRO A 100 -6.47 -1.74 -12.75
N ALA A 101 -5.50 -1.37 -11.91
CA ALA A 101 -4.17 -0.94 -12.31
C ALA A 101 -3.10 -1.66 -11.47
N SER A 102 -1.96 -2.02 -12.07
CA SER A 102 -0.87 -2.69 -11.35
C SER A 102 0.38 -1.82 -11.32
N LEU A 103 1.01 -1.75 -10.16
CA LEU A 103 2.35 -1.19 -9.97
C LEU A 103 3.35 -2.28 -9.52
N LEU A 104 2.86 -3.46 -9.13
CA LEU A 104 3.72 -4.58 -8.81
C LEU A 104 4.19 -5.24 -10.13
N ALA A 105 5.37 -4.83 -10.60
CA ALA A 105 5.95 -5.36 -11.83
C ALA A 105 6.56 -6.75 -11.58
N VAL A 106 5.88 -7.80 -12.00
CA VAL A 106 6.41 -9.17 -12.00
C VAL A 106 7.20 -9.39 -13.28
N ASP A 107 8.50 -9.70 -13.16
CA ASP A 107 9.31 -10.14 -14.30
C ASP A 107 9.09 -11.64 -14.52
N TRP A 108 8.24 -11.98 -15.47
CA TRP A 108 7.84 -13.34 -15.79
C TRP A 108 8.93 -14.20 -16.46
N ALA A 109 10.05 -13.60 -16.84
CA ALA A 109 11.17 -14.34 -17.44
C ALA A 109 12.07 -15.03 -16.41
N ARG A 110 11.99 -14.63 -15.15
CA ARG A 110 12.74 -15.26 -14.05
C ARG A 110 12.22 -16.67 -13.76
N GLN A 111 13.09 -17.50 -13.18
CA GLN A 111 12.73 -18.85 -12.74
C GLN A 111 12.56 -18.92 -11.22
N ASN A 112 13.33 -18.12 -10.46
CA ASN A 112 13.38 -18.12 -9.01
C ASN A 112 12.69 -16.90 -8.42
N TYR A 113 11.75 -17.12 -7.49
CA TYR A 113 10.99 -16.04 -6.84
C TYR A 113 10.94 -16.22 -5.33
N CYS A 114 11.29 -15.16 -4.61
CA CYS A 114 11.11 -15.07 -3.17
C CYS A 114 9.96 -14.10 -2.87
N LEU A 115 8.82 -14.62 -2.42
CA LEU A 115 7.66 -13.81 -2.09
C LEU A 115 7.64 -13.55 -0.59
N ILE A 116 7.38 -12.30 -0.17
CA ILE A 116 7.33 -11.92 1.23
C ILE A 116 6.05 -11.11 1.47
N ALA A 117 5.21 -11.63 2.36
CA ALA A 117 3.98 -10.95 2.78
C ALA A 117 3.98 -10.67 4.27
N GLY A 118 3.61 -9.45 4.68
CA GLY A 118 3.41 -9.06 6.07
C GLY A 118 1.93 -8.76 6.36
N GLY A 119 1.25 -9.62 7.13
CA GLY A 119 -0.16 -9.46 7.48
C GLY A 119 -1.06 -9.31 6.25
N ILE A 120 -1.82 -8.20 6.16
CA ILE A 120 -2.72 -7.92 5.02
C ILE A 120 -1.97 -7.69 3.70
N GLY A 121 -0.64 -7.53 3.71
CA GLY A 121 0.19 -7.47 2.51
C GLY A 121 0.15 -8.76 1.67
N ILE A 122 -0.51 -9.81 2.15
CA ILE A 122 -0.79 -11.01 1.37
C ILE A 122 -1.70 -10.73 0.15
N THR A 123 -2.49 -9.66 0.18
CA THR A 123 -3.49 -9.39 -0.88
C THR A 123 -2.90 -9.24 -2.27
N PRO A 124 -1.86 -8.45 -2.55
CA PRO A 124 -1.23 -8.39 -3.87
C PRO A 124 -0.34 -9.60 -4.17
N ILE A 125 0.17 -10.28 -3.14
CA ILE A 125 1.11 -11.38 -3.27
C ILE A 125 0.42 -12.70 -3.64
N LEU A 126 -0.81 -12.92 -3.16
CA LEU A 126 -1.55 -14.18 -3.40
C LEU A 126 -1.68 -14.51 -4.89
N GLY A 127 -2.10 -13.53 -5.70
CA GLY A 127 -2.27 -13.74 -7.15
C GLY A 127 -0.96 -14.06 -7.85
N ALA A 128 0.14 -13.41 -7.45
CA ALA A 128 1.47 -13.69 -7.97
C ALA A 128 1.93 -15.11 -7.59
N ALA A 129 1.74 -15.51 -6.31
CA ALA A 129 2.07 -16.84 -5.84
C ALA A 129 1.34 -17.94 -6.64
N GLN A 130 0.03 -17.77 -6.83
CA GLN A 130 -0.80 -18.70 -7.62
C GLN A 130 -0.36 -18.79 -9.08
N ALA A 131 -0.15 -17.65 -9.73
CA ALA A 131 0.25 -17.59 -11.13
C ALA A 131 1.65 -18.20 -11.36
N LEU A 132 2.62 -17.89 -10.49
CA LEU A 132 3.98 -18.42 -10.55
C LEU A 132 4.01 -19.93 -10.31
N ALA A 133 3.27 -20.42 -9.30
CA ALA A 133 3.17 -21.85 -9.00
C ALA A 133 2.60 -22.63 -10.19
N ARG A 134 1.53 -22.14 -10.86
CA ARG A 134 0.96 -22.78 -12.05
C ARG A 134 1.90 -22.79 -13.25
N ARG A 135 2.78 -21.81 -13.37
CA ARG A 135 3.83 -21.78 -14.41
C ARG A 135 4.97 -22.74 -14.14
N GLY A 136 4.99 -23.40 -12.98
CA GLY A 136 6.09 -24.25 -12.57
C GLY A 136 7.37 -23.51 -12.18
N ALA A 137 7.26 -22.21 -11.84
CA ALA A 137 8.39 -21.44 -11.33
C ALA A 137 8.81 -21.94 -9.94
N ASP A 138 10.09 -21.80 -9.63
CA ASP A 138 10.60 -22.01 -8.28
C ASP A 138 10.22 -20.79 -7.42
N VAL A 139 9.15 -20.95 -6.65
CA VAL A 139 8.57 -19.88 -5.84
C VAL A 139 8.42 -20.31 -4.39
N THR A 140 8.96 -19.51 -3.47
CA THR A 140 8.76 -19.68 -2.03
C THR A 140 8.06 -18.44 -1.49
N LEU A 141 7.04 -18.63 -0.64
CA LEU A 141 6.34 -17.55 0.04
C LEU A 141 6.62 -17.57 1.54
N HIS A 142 7.22 -16.50 2.04
CA HIS A 142 7.40 -16.21 3.46
C HIS A 142 6.27 -15.30 3.94
N TYR A 143 5.36 -15.84 4.74
CA TYR A 143 4.19 -15.11 5.23
C TYR A 143 4.36 -14.80 6.72
N ALA A 144 4.67 -13.54 7.04
CA ALA A 144 4.84 -13.04 8.39
C ALA A 144 3.52 -12.51 8.95
N VAL A 145 3.12 -13.05 10.10
CA VAL A 145 1.90 -12.69 10.82
C VAL A 145 2.18 -12.58 12.32
N ARG A 146 1.26 -11.96 13.07
CA ARG A 146 1.34 -11.98 14.52
C ARG A 146 0.97 -13.36 15.05
N SER A 147 -0.16 -13.89 14.58
CA SER A 147 -0.68 -15.23 14.90
C SER A 147 -1.16 -15.91 13.62
N ARG A 148 -1.11 -17.25 13.60
CA ARG A 148 -1.68 -18.05 12.49
C ARG A 148 -3.17 -17.81 12.31
N THR A 149 -3.89 -17.49 13.38
CA THR A 149 -5.32 -17.16 13.31
C THR A 149 -5.59 -15.85 12.56
N GLU A 150 -4.60 -14.96 12.44
CA GLU A 150 -4.67 -13.72 11.66
C GLU A 150 -4.19 -13.89 10.21
N ALA A 151 -3.75 -15.10 9.82
CA ALA A 151 -3.25 -15.36 8.48
C ALA A 151 -4.41 -15.58 7.50
N ALA A 152 -4.77 -14.53 6.77
CA ALA A 152 -5.79 -14.65 5.72
C ALA A 152 -5.30 -15.53 4.57
N TYR A 153 -6.22 -16.29 3.96
CA TYR A 153 -5.96 -17.18 2.81
C TYR A 153 -4.95 -18.31 3.06
N LEU A 154 -4.74 -18.70 4.31
CA LEU A 154 -3.73 -19.69 4.65
C LEU A 154 -3.98 -21.04 3.96
N ASP A 155 -5.24 -21.51 3.95
CA ASP A 155 -5.61 -22.78 3.32
C ASP A 155 -5.43 -22.73 1.81
N ASP A 156 -5.81 -21.62 1.15
CA ASP A 156 -5.63 -21.42 -0.30
C ASP A 156 -4.15 -21.43 -0.67
N LEU A 157 -3.31 -20.81 0.16
CA LEU A 157 -1.86 -20.76 -0.02
C LEU A 157 -1.22 -22.13 0.20
N ALA A 158 -1.62 -22.85 1.26
CA ALA A 158 -1.12 -24.19 1.54
C ALA A 158 -1.48 -25.17 0.42
N ALA A 159 -2.70 -25.11 -0.10
CA ALA A 159 -3.13 -25.91 -1.25
C ALA A 159 -2.32 -25.60 -2.51
N THR A 160 -1.90 -24.33 -2.71
CA THR A 160 -1.17 -23.91 -3.92
C THR A 160 0.33 -24.20 -3.83
N LEU A 161 0.94 -23.95 -2.68
CA LEU A 161 2.40 -23.93 -2.52
C LEU A 161 2.95 -25.16 -1.77
N GLY A 162 2.14 -25.83 -0.94
CA GLY A 162 2.61 -26.92 -0.09
C GLY A 162 3.77 -26.48 0.81
N ASP A 163 4.86 -27.22 0.77
CA ASP A 163 6.08 -26.95 1.59
C ASP A 163 6.81 -25.66 1.21
N ARG A 164 6.43 -25.03 0.09
CA ARG A 164 6.97 -23.74 -0.37
C ARG A 164 6.29 -22.55 0.33
N LEU A 165 5.30 -22.79 1.19
CA LEU A 165 4.71 -21.80 2.08
C LEU A 165 5.37 -21.88 3.45
N VAL A 166 6.09 -20.83 3.84
CA VAL A 166 6.72 -20.71 5.16
C VAL A 166 5.99 -19.64 5.97
N VAL A 167 5.26 -20.04 7.02
CA VAL A 167 4.53 -19.11 7.88
C VAL A 167 5.38 -18.76 9.10
N HIS A 168 5.58 -17.46 9.30
CA HIS A 168 6.31 -16.88 10.42
C HIS A 168 5.30 -16.23 11.39
N ALA A 169 4.88 -16.97 12.43
CA ALA A 169 3.98 -16.48 13.47
C ALA A 169 4.78 -16.01 14.69
N SER A 170 4.72 -14.71 14.98
CA SER A 170 5.57 -14.12 16.02
C SER A 170 5.15 -14.51 17.44
N ASP A 171 3.87 -14.87 17.66
CA ASP A 171 3.38 -15.41 18.93
C ASP A 171 3.87 -16.85 19.22
N GLU A 172 4.27 -17.58 18.16
CA GLU A 172 4.92 -18.90 18.25
C GLU A 172 6.45 -18.78 18.39
N GLY A 173 7.00 -17.58 18.54
CA GLY A 173 8.44 -17.34 18.54
C GLY A 173 9.11 -17.45 17.17
N ARG A 174 8.35 -17.64 16.10
CA ARG A 174 8.81 -17.78 14.72
C ARG A 174 8.79 -16.45 14.01
N ARG A 175 9.81 -15.65 14.18
CA ARG A 175 9.97 -14.39 13.45
C ARG A 175 10.71 -14.61 12.15
N LEU A 176 10.34 -13.89 11.11
CA LEU A 176 11.08 -13.85 9.86
C LEU A 176 12.43 -13.15 10.08
N ASP A 177 13.49 -13.90 9.84
CA ASP A 177 14.85 -13.38 9.79
C ASP A 177 15.18 -13.06 8.32
N LEU A 178 15.17 -11.77 7.99
CA LEU A 178 15.37 -11.30 6.62
C LEU A 178 16.84 -11.44 6.17
N ASP A 179 17.80 -11.30 7.09
CA ASP A 179 19.21 -11.45 6.76
C ASP A 179 19.53 -12.91 6.40
N ALA A 180 19.09 -13.85 7.24
CA ALA A 180 19.24 -15.27 6.97
C ALA A 180 18.48 -15.70 5.69
N LEU A 181 17.27 -15.17 5.48
CA LEU A 181 16.49 -15.45 4.28
C LEU A 181 17.25 -15.03 3.03
N PHE A 182 17.62 -13.76 2.91
CA PHE A 182 18.23 -13.24 1.68
C PHE A 182 19.66 -13.75 1.43
N ALA A 183 20.36 -14.18 2.48
CA ALA A 183 21.62 -14.89 2.31
C ALA A 183 21.45 -16.26 1.60
N SER A 184 20.26 -16.87 1.69
CA SER A 184 19.93 -18.16 1.08
C SER A 184 19.25 -18.05 -0.30
N VAL A 185 18.75 -16.87 -0.67
CA VAL A 185 18.05 -16.63 -1.94
C VAL A 185 19.06 -16.61 -3.10
N PRO A 186 18.80 -17.31 -4.24
CA PRO A 186 19.63 -17.22 -5.44
C PRO A 186 19.80 -15.79 -5.95
N LYS A 187 20.99 -15.45 -6.46
CA LYS A 187 21.32 -14.07 -6.90
C LYS A 187 20.47 -13.58 -8.07
N GLU A 188 20.00 -14.50 -8.89
CA GLU A 188 19.11 -14.23 -10.02
C GLU A 188 17.63 -14.20 -9.66
N ALA A 189 17.29 -14.42 -8.40
CA ALA A 189 15.89 -14.43 -7.97
C ALA A 189 15.28 -13.02 -7.98
N LEU A 190 13.98 -12.97 -8.28
CA LEU A 190 13.15 -11.77 -8.08
C LEU A 190 12.44 -11.89 -6.72
N ALA A 191 12.58 -10.88 -5.88
CA ALA A 191 11.82 -10.78 -4.65
C ALA A 191 10.59 -9.87 -4.84
N LEU A 192 9.41 -10.33 -4.40
CA LEU A 192 8.19 -9.54 -4.34
C LEU A 192 7.78 -9.35 -2.89
N PHE A 193 7.65 -8.12 -2.45
CA PHE A 193 7.36 -7.77 -1.06
C PHE A 193 6.07 -6.96 -0.94
N CYS A 194 5.23 -7.29 0.04
CA CYS A 194 4.20 -6.38 0.54
C CYS A 194 3.99 -6.58 2.05
N GLY A 195 4.10 -5.51 2.81
CA GLY A 195 3.99 -5.56 4.26
C GLY A 195 4.16 -4.19 4.92
N PRO A 196 4.26 -4.15 6.26
CA PRO A 196 4.49 -2.93 7.00
C PRO A 196 5.80 -2.22 6.60
N MET A 197 5.81 -0.88 6.63
CA MET A 197 6.98 -0.07 6.23
C MET A 197 8.26 -0.48 6.95
N ARG A 198 8.22 -0.68 8.28
CA ARG A 198 9.40 -1.12 9.04
C ARG A 198 9.96 -2.46 8.54
N MET A 199 9.08 -3.36 8.08
CA MET A 199 9.50 -4.64 7.53
C MET A 199 10.08 -4.46 6.12
N LEU A 200 9.56 -3.53 5.32
CA LEU A 200 10.12 -3.18 4.01
C LEU A 200 11.50 -2.55 4.15
N ASP A 201 11.68 -1.61 5.07
CA ASP A 201 12.98 -0.97 5.31
C ASP A 201 14.03 -2.02 5.72
N ALA A 202 13.66 -2.92 6.64
CA ALA A 202 14.54 -4.04 7.02
C ALA A 202 14.82 -4.97 5.83
N ALA A 203 13.82 -5.27 5.00
CA ALA A 203 13.98 -6.10 3.81
C ALA A 203 14.94 -5.47 2.78
N ARG A 204 14.84 -4.16 2.56
CA ARG A 204 15.76 -3.43 1.65
C ARG A 204 17.21 -3.49 2.13
N HIS A 205 17.45 -3.25 3.42
CA HIS A 205 18.79 -3.32 4.01
C HIS A 205 19.37 -4.74 3.93
N ALA A 206 18.59 -5.75 4.32
CA ALA A 206 19.03 -7.13 4.27
C ALA A 206 19.26 -7.63 2.83
N TRP A 207 18.42 -7.22 1.86
CA TRP A 207 18.57 -7.54 0.44
C TRP A 207 19.88 -7.00 -0.13
N ILE A 208 20.15 -5.70 0.12
CA ILE A 208 21.41 -5.06 -0.30
C ILE A 208 22.61 -5.68 0.44
N GLY A 209 22.49 -5.90 1.75
CA GLY A 209 23.52 -6.53 2.59
C GLY A 209 23.91 -7.93 2.12
N ALA A 210 22.93 -8.69 1.63
CA ALA A 210 23.17 -9.98 0.98
C ALA A 210 23.76 -9.86 -0.44
N GLY A 211 23.97 -8.66 -0.98
CA GLY A 211 24.58 -8.40 -2.28
C GLY A 211 23.65 -8.62 -3.47
N HIS A 212 22.33 -8.50 -3.27
CA HIS A 212 21.35 -8.53 -4.36
C HIS A 212 21.13 -7.14 -4.95
N PRO A 213 20.84 -7.03 -6.27
CA PRO A 213 20.51 -5.77 -6.89
C PRO A 213 19.16 -5.22 -6.36
N LEU A 214 19.12 -3.97 -5.91
CA LEU A 214 17.89 -3.36 -5.41
C LEU A 214 16.72 -3.39 -6.41
N PRO A 215 16.91 -3.24 -7.74
CA PRO A 215 15.84 -3.39 -8.73
C PRO A 215 15.18 -4.77 -8.75
N ASP A 216 15.81 -5.81 -8.22
CA ASP A 216 15.23 -7.16 -8.14
C ASP A 216 14.42 -7.38 -6.84
N LEU A 217 14.32 -6.39 -5.97
CA LEU A 217 13.34 -6.34 -4.88
C LEU A 217 12.19 -5.43 -5.31
N ARG A 218 11.09 -6.02 -5.76
CA ARG A 218 9.87 -5.30 -6.10
C ARG A 218 8.92 -5.27 -4.92
N TYR A 219 8.26 -4.15 -4.68
CA TYR A 219 7.38 -4.04 -3.53
C TYR A 219 6.15 -3.17 -3.84
N GLU A 220 5.10 -3.43 -3.09
CA GLU A 220 3.93 -2.58 -2.99
C GLU A 220 3.78 -2.09 -1.56
N THR A 221 3.42 -0.82 -1.38
CA THR A 221 3.21 -0.23 -0.06
C THR A 221 1.76 0.22 0.09
N PHE A 222 1.23 0.14 1.31
CA PHE A 222 -0.12 0.65 1.58
C PHE A 222 -0.12 2.07 2.14
N GLY A 223 1.05 2.69 2.29
CA GLY A 223 1.21 4.10 2.65
C GLY A 223 0.58 4.53 4.00
N SER A 224 0.09 3.57 4.79
CA SER A 224 -0.69 3.85 5.99
C SER A 224 0.09 3.70 7.30
N SER A 225 1.19 2.96 7.29
CA SER A 225 1.98 2.70 8.49
C SER A 225 3.20 3.60 8.57
N GLY A 226 3.19 4.51 9.52
CA GLY A 226 4.35 5.31 9.89
C GLY A 226 5.10 4.75 11.09
N THR A 227 6.12 5.46 11.52
CA THR A 227 6.87 5.17 12.74
C THR A 227 6.24 5.83 13.96
N LEU A 228 5.50 6.91 13.76
CA LEU A 228 4.82 7.68 14.81
C LEU A 228 3.29 7.44 14.79
N PRO A 229 2.60 7.63 15.92
CA PRO A 229 1.15 7.68 15.94
C PRO A 229 0.61 8.73 14.98
N THR A 230 -0.53 8.44 14.36
CA THR A 230 -1.18 9.39 13.46
C THR A 230 -1.93 10.43 14.30
N GLU A 231 -1.43 11.66 14.30
CA GLU A 231 -1.99 12.81 15.04
C GLU A 231 -2.32 13.95 14.07
N THR A 232 -3.16 14.87 14.49
CA THR A 232 -3.37 16.15 13.80
C THR A 232 -2.10 16.99 13.92
N PHE A 233 -1.71 17.67 12.84
CA PHE A 233 -0.56 18.58 12.81
C PHE A 233 -0.87 19.82 11.98
N ARG A 234 0.01 20.82 12.00
CA ARG A 234 -0.19 22.07 11.27
C ARG A 234 0.82 22.26 10.16
N VAL A 235 0.37 22.88 9.09
CA VAL A 235 1.18 23.26 7.93
C VAL A 235 1.06 24.74 7.69
N ARG A 236 2.19 25.45 7.67
CA ARG A 236 2.31 26.84 7.21
C ARG A 236 2.81 26.87 5.79
N LEU A 237 2.27 27.76 4.99
CA LEU A 237 2.74 27.94 3.62
C LEU A 237 3.76 29.07 3.59
N LYS A 238 4.92 28.80 2.99
CA LYS A 238 6.01 29.77 2.82
C LYS A 238 5.52 31.02 2.09
N GLY A 239 5.83 32.18 2.65
CA GLY A 239 5.50 33.47 2.03
C GLY A 239 4.03 33.87 2.15
N SER A 240 3.25 33.19 2.99
CA SER A 240 1.87 33.56 3.30
C SER A 240 1.57 33.41 4.80
N ASP A 241 0.50 34.05 5.27
CA ASP A 241 -0.02 33.87 6.62
C ASP A 241 -0.95 32.65 6.77
N VAL A 242 -1.01 31.79 5.73
CA VAL A 242 -1.88 30.63 5.73
C VAL A 242 -1.31 29.53 6.61
N GLU A 243 -2.08 29.14 7.61
CA GLU A 243 -1.84 27.96 8.43
C GLU A 243 -3.04 27.00 8.28
N LEU A 244 -2.77 25.74 7.90
CA LEU A 244 -3.76 24.71 7.70
C LEU A 244 -3.59 23.63 8.75
N GLU A 245 -4.70 23.17 9.30
CA GLU A 245 -4.72 22.00 10.16
C GLU A 245 -4.91 20.72 9.29
N ILE A 246 -4.04 19.76 9.48
CA ILE A 246 -4.08 18.46 8.80
C ILE A 246 -4.64 17.43 9.78
N PRO A 247 -5.92 17.10 9.69
CA PRO A 247 -6.53 16.16 10.60
C PRO A 247 -5.97 14.74 10.39
N ARG A 248 -6.15 13.87 11.39
CA ARG A 248 -5.60 12.50 11.33
C ARG A 248 -6.17 11.67 10.18
N GLU A 249 -7.38 11.96 9.74
CA GLU A 249 -8.14 11.22 8.73
C GLU A 249 -7.71 11.58 7.30
N ARG A 250 -7.18 12.80 7.08
CA ARG A 250 -6.84 13.32 5.76
C ARG A 250 -5.33 13.41 5.55
N SER A 251 -4.90 13.27 4.29
CA SER A 251 -3.52 13.54 3.92
C SER A 251 -3.27 15.05 3.82
N MET A 252 -2.01 15.47 3.97
CA MET A 252 -1.60 16.85 3.73
C MET A 252 -1.91 17.27 2.28
N LEU A 253 -1.70 16.36 1.32
CA LEU A 253 -2.06 16.55 -0.10
C LEU A 253 -3.52 16.93 -0.28
N ASP A 254 -4.44 16.15 0.33
CA ASP A 254 -5.87 16.37 0.15
C ASP A 254 -6.32 17.69 0.79
N VAL A 255 -5.73 18.07 1.93
CA VAL A 255 -6.04 19.36 2.60
C VAL A 255 -5.50 20.53 1.78
N LEU A 256 -4.25 20.46 1.30
CA LEU A 256 -3.65 21.50 0.48
C LEU A 256 -4.48 21.75 -0.79
N ASN A 257 -4.80 20.69 -1.53
CA ASN A 257 -5.58 20.80 -2.76
C ASN A 257 -7.01 21.33 -2.51
N ALA A 258 -7.66 20.88 -1.44
CA ALA A 258 -8.99 21.39 -1.05
C ALA A 258 -8.97 22.87 -0.63
N SER A 259 -7.83 23.37 -0.17
CA SER A 259 -7.64 24.78 0.22
C SER A 259 -7.12 25.66 -0.93
N GLY A 260 -7.08 25.14 -2.16
CA GLY A 260 -6.65 25.87 -3.36
C GLY A 260 -5.14 25.94 -3.55
N HIS A 261 -4.38 25.17 -2.79
CA HIS A 261 -2.91 25.07 -2.92
C HIS A 261 -2.56 23.79 -3.68
N GLU A 262 -2.60 23.87 -5.01
CA GLU A 262 -2.41 22.73 -5.87
C GLU A 262 -1.03 22.09 -5.71
N VAL A 263 -1.02 20.81 -5.33
CA VAL A 263 0.14 19.94 -5.32
C VAL A 263 -0.08 18.82 -6.32
N MET A 264 0.85 18.65 -7.26
CA MET A 264 0.78 17.55 -8.23
C MET A 264 0.84 16.20 -7.51
N TYR A 265 0.12 15.22 -8.03
CA TYR A 265 0.15 13.86 -7.49
C TYR A 265 -0.21 12.83 -8.56
N ASP A 266 0.11 11.56 -8.26
CA ASP A 266 -0.29 10.42 -9.06
C ASP A 266 -0.66 9.24 -8.15
N CYS A 267 0.31 8.49 -7.64
CA CYS A 267 0.07 7.20 -6.96
C CYS A 267 -0.67 7.31 -5.62
N LYS A 268 -0.64 8.43 -4.92
CA LYS A 268 -1.17 8.65 -3.54
C LYS A 268 -0.69 7.61 -2.49
N ARG A 269 0.42 6.91 -2.76
CA ARG A 269 0.97 5.84 -1.91
C ARG A 269 2.41 6.08 -1.47
N GLY A 270 3.00 7.24 -1.82
CA GLY A 270 4.37 7.56 -1.44
C GLY A 270 5.45 6.87 -2.27
N GLU A 271 5.12 6.43 -3.50
CA GLU A 271 6.02 5.67 -4.37
C GLU A 271 6.60 6.51 -5.53
N CYS A 272 5.80 7.39 -6.16
CA CYS A 272 6.18 8.09 -7.38
C CYS A 272 6.90 9.42 -7.16
N GLY A 273 6.79 10.03 -5.98
CA GLY A 273 7.43 11.30 -5.64
C GLY A 273 6.80 12.56 -6.24
N LEU A 274 5.75 12.47 -7.07
CA LEU A 274 5.11 13.64 -7.69
C LEU A 274 4.54 14.63 -6.67
N CYS A 275 4.12 14.16 -5.51
CA CYS A 275 3.63 14.99 -4.42
C CYS A 275 4.72 15.43 -3.43
N ALA A 276 5.99 15.32 -3.82
CA ALA A 276 7.10 15.79 -3.00
C ALA A 276 7.16 17.31 -3.02
N ILE A 277 7.09 17.93 -1.84
CA ILE A 277 7.18 19.37 -1.63
C ILE A 277 8.34 19.71 -0.69
N ASP A 278 8.85 20.93 -0.77
CA ASP A 278 9.97 21.37 0.06
C ASP A 278 9.51 21.68 1.49
N VAL A 279 10.31 21.26 2.45
CA VAL A 279 10.16 21.62 3.86
C VAL A 279 11.14 22.74 4.17
N VAL A 280 10.60 23.89 4.62
CA VAL A 280 11.37 25.11 4.86
C VAL A 280 11.74 25.24 6.33
N ALA A 281 10.84 24.85 7.23
CA ALA A 281 11.06 24.86 8.68
C ALA A 281 10.25 23.76 9.35
N ILE A 282 10.75 23.31 10.50
CA ILE A 282 10.13 22.24 11.30
C ILE A 282 10.14 22.71 12.76
N ASP A 283 8.95 22.74 13.35
CA ASP A 283 8.75 22.85 14.79
C ASP A 283 8.02 21.58 15.26
N GLY A 284 8.83 20.53 15.49
CA GLY A 284 8.36 19.17 15.77
C GLY A 284 9.15 18.09 15.03
N GLU A 285 8.45 17.10 14.46
CA GLU A 285 9.07 15.91 13.87
C GLU A 285 8.30 15.48 12.61
N ILE A 286 9.01 15.02 11.57
CA ILE A 286 8.41 14.44 10.35
C ILE A 286 8.42 12.92 10.45
N ASP A 287 7.27 12.32 10.15
CA ASP A 287 7.06 10.88 9.98
C ASP A 287 7.00 10.56 8.48
N HIS A 288 8.16 10.26 7.91
CA HIS A 288 8.27 9.84 6.51
C HIS A 288 7.65 8.46 6.31
N ARG A 289 6.56 8.40 5.56
CA ARG A 289 5.79 7.18 5.23
C ARG A 289 5.92 6.75 3.78
N ASP A 290 6.75 7.46 3.02
CA ASP A 290 7.04 7.17 1.63
C ASP A 290 8.22 6.19 1.50
N VAL A 291 8.31 5.60 0.31
CA VAL A 291 9.44 4.78 -0.15
C VAL A 291 10.23 5.48 -1.25
N PHE A 292 9.81 6.67 -1.62
CA PHE A 292 10.42 7.45 -2.69
C PHE A 292 11.78 8.03 -2.28
N PHE A 293 11.85 8.62 -1.09
CA PHE A 293 13.09 9.19 -0.58
C PHE A 293 14.02 8.12 0.00
N SER A 294 15.32 8.27 -0.25
CA SER A 294 16.35 7.49 0.44
C SER A 294 16.42 7.86 1.93
N ASP A 295 17.04 6.99 2.75
CA ASP A 295 17.20 7.25 4.18
C ASP A 295 17.94 8.56 4.46
N HIS A 296 18.98 8.89 3.66
CA HIS A 296 19.70 10.15 3.75
C HIS A 296 18.79 11.36 3.47
N GLN A 297 17.93 11.26 2.44
CA GLN A 297 16.98 12.32 2.11
C GLN A 297 15.91 12.49 3.20
N LYS A 298 15.42 11.38 3.77
CA LYS A 298 14.50 11.42 4.92
C LYS A 298 15.14 12.05 6.15
N GLN A 299 16.38 11.69 6.46
CA GLN A 299 17.12 12.28 7.58
C GLN A 299 17.36 13.79 7.42
N SER A 300 17.55 14.26 6.18
CA SER A 300 17.74 15.69 5.92
C SER A 300 16.49 16.53 6.13
N ASN A 301 15.30 15.90 6.10
CA ASN A 301 13.99 16.56 6.25
C ASN A 301 13.76 17.77 5.31
N GLN A 302 14.44 17.82 4.16
CA GLN A 302 14.32 18.94 3.21
C GLN A 302 13.08 18.83 2.33
N LYS A 303 12.50 17.63 2.20
CA LYS A 303 11.31 17.36 1.40
C LYS A 303 10.38 16.39 2.11
N ILE A 304 9.09 16.44 1.75
CA ILE A 304 8.08 15.54 2.28
C ILE A 304 7.11 15.10 1.17
N CYS A 305 6.74 13.83 1.13
CA CYS A 305 5.67 13.33 0.25
C CYS A 305 4.31 13.65 0.87
N ALA A 306 3.61 14.64 0.32
CA ALA A 306 2.37 15.18 0.90
C ALA A 306 1.22 14.15 0.98
N CYS A 307 1.24 13.11 0.14
CA CYS A 307 0.15 12.13 0.08
C CYS A 307 0.12 11.13 1.25
N VAL A 308 1.27 10.80 1.85
CA VAL A 308 1.35 9.76 2.89
C VAL A 308 2.08 10.20 4.15
N SER A 309 3.13 11.01 4.02
CA SER A 309 3.96 11.44 5.14
C SER A 309 3.23 12.44 6.04
N ARG A 310 3.58 12.45 7.30
CA ARG A 310 2.94 13.28 8.33
C ARG A 310 3.97 14.00 9.17
N ALA A 311 3.50 14.82 10.08
CA ALA A 311 4.34 15.47 11.08
C ALA A 311 3.67 15.46 12.45
N ARG A 312 4.45 15.79 13.48
CA ARG A 312 4.00 16.26 14.77
C ARG A 312 4.37 17.73 14.90
N GLY A 313 3.52 18.52 15.53
CA GLY A 313 3.75 19.97 15.67
C GLY A 313 3.41 20.74 14.40
N THR A 314 4.29 21.63 13.96
CA THR A 314 4.08 22.51 12.80
C THR A 314 5.25 22.38 11.82
N ILE A 315 4.94 22.25 10.53
CA ILE A 315 5.94 22.33 9.46
C ILE A 315 5.62 23.48 8.53
N THR A 316 6.64 24.16 8.02
CA THR A 316 6.50 25.15 6.95
C THR A 316 6.92 24.53 5.63
N VAL A 317 6.05 24.58 4.64
CA VAL A 317 6.30 23.97 3.33
C VAL A 317 6.23 25.00 2.20
N ASP A 318 6.96 24.70 1.11
CA ASP A 318 6.87 25.40 -0.17
C ASP A 318 6.26 24.45 -1.19
N THR A 319 5.08 24.77 -1.69
CA THR A 319 4.33 23.89 -2.61
C THR A 319 4.87 23.91 -4.03
N LEU A 320 5.87 24.72 -4.32
CA LEU A 320 6.55 24.83 -5.63
C LEU A 320 5.65 25.28 -6.80
N LEU A 321 4.36 25.39 -6.65
CA LEU A 321 3.51 26.07 -7.63
C LEU A 321 3.74 27.57 -7.52
N ARG A 322 4.77 28.02 -8.20
CA ARG A 322 4.86 29.40 -8.59
C ARG A 322 3.90 29.57 -9.75
N ALA A 323 2.76 30.24 -9.52
CA ALA A 323 2.16 30.97 -10.60
C ALA A 323 3.26 31.90 -11.11
N ASP A 324 3.82 31.64 -12.27
CA ASP A 324 4.71 32.58 -12.89
C ASP A 324 3.95 33.90 -12.99
N PRO A 325 4.47 34.98 -12.43
CA PRO A 325 3.90 36.28 -12.71
C PRO A 325 4.11 36.51 -14.20
N VAL A 326 3.02 36.63 -14.93
CA VAL A 326 2.99 37.10 -16.31
C VAL A 326 3.59 38.48 -16.36
#